data_a2665b9b38268019ba22ae21536bf592
#
_entry.id   a2665b9b38268019ba22ae21536bf592
#
_cell.length_a   1.000
_cell.length_b   1.000
_cell.length_c   1.000
_cell.angle_alpha   90.00
_cell.angle_beta   90.00
_cell.angle_gamma   90.00
#
_symmetry.space_group_name_H-M   'P 1'
#
loop_
_entity.id
_entity.type
_entity.pdbx_description
1 polymer ?
#
loop_
_entity_poly.entity_id
_entity_poly.type
_entity_poly.pdbx_seq_one_letter_code
_entity_poly.pdbx_strand_id
1 'polypeptide(L)'
;MAAVLLAGPARADEPKPPAAAATVPHPFAYGILVGTNVGGAGQQTLRYAEEDARKMAEVLRQLGRYGTADLRVLVRPDAQGLLAAVDDVAAKMRAHQARGEQAVLVFYYSGHARAGSFSLGGEDLSVSTLRERLRQIPSTLTLVVLDACQSGQFARIKGAEPAADFSYNSVSRLTTKGIAVMASSTAQELSQESDELRSSYFTHHLIVALRGAADADGDGRVSLDEAYRYAYRRTLASTSETQVGGQHVTLETDLAGQGDVPVTYPAESRSQLELPGPLEARILVQQKPSGNVVAEVQKAKGAPLRLAFTSGAYEAIVRDSAPGAKVLRCKLALADDRVIALDLGTCENVRITSRGLIKGEDEPDDPEPEPDTAKPAATARPVAGWNIEGAFGFMGRVEDGFTRNLQTFGYTPKRSFVELPRARASLGVSKGFLPHLAVGLQLTTLAGDEYVRSVGQSDDSYRFDAYGANVFVRVSTELAGRAQSNRPWLDLYGQVGAGMTLGFSGLTTASTQNGQSEHSEDTDVGYLLNGAAGVAVTRLPFTIFLQAGWDYAPTAKNLLGDVHDSGGPSGQLGLRLQLGQ
;
A
#
# COMPACT_ATOMS: atom_id res chain seq x y z
N MET A 1 6.30 42.79 -84.78
CA MET A 1 5.56 43.26 -83.60
C MET A 1 5.20 42.08 -82.72
N ALA A 2 5.96 41.86 -81.66
CA ALA A 2 5.71 40.77 -80.71
C ALA A 2 5.15 41.43 -79.42
N ALA A 3 3.95 41.01 -79.03
CA ALA A 3 3.33 41.47 -77.79
C ALA A 3 3.76 40.56 -76.64
N VAL A 4 4.44 41.17 -75.67
CA VAL A 4 4.85 40.53 -74.40
C VAL A 4 3.66 40.69 -73.44
N LEU A 5 3.03 39.57 -73.03
CA LEU A 5 2.04 39.51 -71.95
C LEU A 5 2.79 39.37 -70.63
N LEU A 6 2.71 40.42 -69.80
CA LEU A 6 3.16 40.41 -68.41
C LEU A 6 2.15 39.70 -67.53
N ALA A 7 2.52 38.50 -67.00
CA ALA A 7 1.75 37.83 -65.98
C ALA A 7 2.01 38.52 -64.60
N GLY A 8 0.95 38.99 -63.93
CA GLY A 8 1.02 39.54 -62.57
C GLY A 8 1.26 38.44 -61.53
N PRO A 9 1.83 38.82 -60.37
CA PRO A 9 2.12 37.84 -59.27
C PRO A 9 0.84 37.24 -58.71
N ALA A 10 0.82 35.90 -58.60
CA ALA A 10 -0.23 35.17 -57.91
C ALA A 10 -0.23 35.57 -56.43
N ARG A 11 -1.40 36.00 -55.95
CA ARG A 11 -1.62 36.25 -54.53
C ARG A 11 -1.52 34.91 -53.79
N ALA A 12 -0.57 34.79 -52.87
CA ALA A 12 -0.52 33.67 -51.94
C ALA A 12 -1.77 33.68 -51.05
N ASP A 13 -2.48 32.56 -51.01
CA ASP A 13 -3.61 32.36 -50.10
C ASP A 13 -3.12 32.51 -48.66
N GLU A 14 -3.68 33.43 -47.91
CA GLU A 14 -3.50 33.50 -46.46
C GLU A 14 -3.96 32.18 -45.81
N PRO A 15 -3.16 31.60 -44.90
CA PRO A 15 -3.59 30.38 -44.21
C PRO A 15 -4.88 30.67 -43.42
N LYS A 16 -5.92 29.93 -43.73
CA LYS A 16 -7.20 29.93 -43.01
C LYS A 16 -6.91 29.65 -41.52
N PRO A 17 -7.39 30.50 -40.60
CA PRO A 17 -7.18 30.27 -39.18
C PRO A 17 -7.69 28.86 -38.84
N PRO A 18 -6.99 28.10 -37.95
CA PRO A 18 -7.44 26.79 -37.54
C PRO A 18 -8.85 26.90 -37.00
N ALA A 19 -9.74 26.04 -37.47
CA ALA A 19 -11.10 25.96 -36.96
C ALA A 19 -11.02 25.83 -35.44
N ALA A 20 -11.72 26.74 -34.71
CA ALA A 20 -11.79 26.67 -33.26
C ALA A 20 -12.14 25.22 -32.88
N ALA A 21 -11.25 24.58 -32.12
CA ALA A 21 -11.46 23.23 -31.62
C ALA A 21 -12.82 23.25 -30.92
N ALA A 22 -13.76 22.43 -31.41
CA ALA A 22 -15.05 22.29 -30.78
C ALA A 22 -14.79 21.87 -29.33
N THR A 23 -15.16 22.71 -28.37
CA THR A 23 -15.05 22.42 -26.95
C THR A 23 -15.89 21.17 -26.69
N VAL A 24 -15.23 20.06 -26.44
CA VAL A 24 -15.93 18.82 -26.05
C VAL A 24 -16.63 19.11 -24.72
N PRO A 25 -17.96 18.92 -24.63
CA PRO A 25 -18.66 19.16 -23.38
C PRO A 25 -18.07 18.26 -22.29
N HIS A 26 -17.58 18.85 -21.20
CA HIS A 26 -17.16 18.08 -20.05
C HIS A 26 -18.39 17.49 -19.34
N PRO A 27 -18.29 16.28 -18.78
CA PRO A 27 -19.38 15.72 -18.00
C PRO A 27 -19.67 16.58 -16.78
N PHE A 28 -20.93 16.63 -16.34
CA PHE A 28 -21.30 17.23 -15.07
C PHE A 28 -20.72 16.40 -13.94
N ALA A 29 -20.09 17.04 -12.96
CA ALA A 29 -19.39 16.35 -11.87
C ALA A 29 -20.08 16.60 -10.53
N TYR A 30 -20.43 15.52 -9.85
CA TYR A 30 -21.07 15.53 -8.52
C TYR A 30 -20.21 14.83 -7.49
N GLY A 31 -20.20 15.32 -6.25
CA GLY A 31 -19.47 14.71 -5.15
C GLY A 31 -20.29 14.64 -3.86
N ILE A 32 -20.20 13.50 -3.19
CA ILE A 32 -20.70 13.30 -1.83
C ILE A 32 -19.51 12.90 -0.97
N LEU A 33 -19.12 13.77 -0.04
CA LEU A 33 -17.94 13.59 0.79
C LEU A 33 -18.36 13.50 2.25
N VAL A 34 -18.13 12.36 2.86
CA VAL A 34 -18.55 12.05 4.22
C VAL A 34 -17.33 11.96 5.13
N GLY A 35 -17.38 12.67 6.25
CA GLY A 35 -16.39 12.58 7.31
C GLY A 35 -17.05 12.38 8.67
N THR A 36 -16.63 11.37 9.42
CA THR A 36 -17.11 11.13 10.78
C THR A 36 -15.98 10.67 11.68
N ASN A 37 -15.72 11.46 12.73
CA ASN A 37 -14.74 11.10 13.76
C ASN A 37 -15.34 10.15 14.80
N VAL A 38 -16.67 10.16 14.95
CA VAL A 38 -17.36 9.36 15.95
C VAL A 38 -17.69 7.99 15.38
N GLY A 39 -17.21 6.95 16.04
CA GLY A 39 -17.53 5.56 15.73
C GLY A 39 -18.73 5.03 16.52
N GLY A 40 -19.04 3.75 16.33
CA GLY A 40 -20.03 3.03 17.13
C GLY A 40 -19.51 2.71 18.54
N ALA A 41 -20.34 2.03 19.34
CA ALA A 41 -20.00 1.66 20.70
C ALA A 41 -18.68 0.85 20.76
N GLY A 42 -17.74 1.30 21.59
CA GLY A 42 -16.43 0.66 21.78
C GLY A 42 -15.38 1.02 20.73
N GLN A 43 -15.66 1.89 19.76
CA GLN A 43 -14.67 2.43 18.83
C GLN A 43 -14.06 3.72 19.38
N GLN A 44 -12.74 3.84 19.24
CA GLN A 44 -12.02 5.06 19.64
C GLN A 44 -12.37 6.20 18.69
N THR A 45 -12.60 7.40 19.20
CA THR A 45 -12.86 8.58 18.36
C THR A 45 -11.66 8.91 17.48
N LEU A 46 -11.87 9.01 16.16
CA LEU A 46 -10.90 9.49 15.19
C LEU A 46 -10.67 11.00 15.37
N ARG A 47 -9.57 11.50 14.84
CA ARG A 47 -9.21 12.92 14.97
C ARG A 47 -9.41 13.72 13.70
N TYR A 48 -9.22 13.08 12.53
CA TYR A 48 -9.02 13.81 11.29
C TYR A 48 -10.03 13.48 10.18
N ALA A 49 -10.88 12.46 10.33
CA ALA A 49 -11.79 12.01 9.27
C ALA A 49 -12.72 13.14 8.75
N GLU A 50 -13.24 14.00 9.65
CA GLU A 50 -14.10 15.12 9.28
C GLU A 50 -13.34 16.21 8.51
N GLU A 51 -12.09 16.47 8.90
CA GLU A 51 -11.22 17.43 8.23
C GLU A 51 -10.75 16.91 6.88
N ASP A 52 -10.49 15.61 6.78
CA ASP A 52 -10.10 14.93 5.54
C ASP A 52 -11.19 15.05 4.46
N ALA A 53 -12.47 14.89 4.84
CA ALA A 53 -13.57 15.11 3.92
C ALA A 53 -13.62 16.56 3.41
N ARG A 54 -13.33 17.56 4.27
CA ARG A 54 -13.27 18.98 3.86
C ARG A 54 -12.08 19.26 2.94
N LYS A 55 -10.90 18.72 3.26
CA LYS A 55 -9.70 18.85 2.42
C LYS A 55 -9.88 18.21 1.06
N MET A 56 -10.50 17.03 0.99
CA MET A 56 -10.81 16.36 -0.26
C MET A 56 -11.79 17.18 -1.11
N ALA A 57 -12.84 17.73 -0.49
CA ALA A 57 -13.78 18.60 -1.18
C ALA A 57 -13.11 19.87 -1.74
N GLU A 58 -12.17 20.46 -1.00
CA GLU A 58 -11.42 21.64 -1.44
C GLU A 58 -10.58 21.33 -2.68
N VAL A 59 -9.87 20.20 -2.69
CA VAL A 59 -9.07 19.77 -3.85
C VAL A 59 -9.94 19.49 -5.07
N LEU A 60 -11.04 18.79 -4.90
CA LEU A 60 -11.97 18.49 -6.00
C LEU A 60 -12.62 19.77 -6.54
N ARG A 61 -12.99 20.71 -5.68
CA ARG A 61 -13.55 22.02 -6.09
C ARG A 61 -12.52 22.82 -6.88
N GLN A 62 -11.27 22.82 -6.43
CA GLN A 62 -10.20 23.59 -7.04
C GLN A 62 -9.74 22.99 -8.37
N LEU A 63 -9.62 21.66 -8.45
CA LEU A 63 -8.90 20.96 -9.53
C LEU A 63 -9.74 19.97 -10.32
N GLY A 64 -10.90 19.55 -9.82
CA GLY A 64 -11.72 18.49 -10.39
C GLY A 64 -12.88 18.98 -11.26
N ARG A 65 -12.99 20.29 -11.51
CA ARG A 65 -14.09 20.92 -12.29
C ARG A 65 -15.48 20.71 -11.70
N TYR A 66 -15.56 20.55 -10.35
CA TYR A 66 -16.83 20.49 -9.62
C TYR A 66 -17.36 21.89 -9.31
N GLY A 67 -18.62 22.12 -9.58
CA GLY A 67 -19.32 23.33 -9.13
C GLY A 67 -19.48 23.34 -7.60
N THR A 68 -19.56 24.52 -6.99
CA THR A 68 -19.69 24.65 -5.53
C THR A 68 -20.96 23.96 -4.99
N ALA A 69 -22.05 24.01 -5.75
CA ALA A 69 -23.34 23.40 -5.38
C ALA A 69 -23.39 21.87 -5.63
N ASP A 70 -22.38 21.34 -6.33
CA ASP A 70 -22.35 19.95 -6.77
C ASP A 70 -21.49 19.06 -5.84
N LEU A 71 -20.74 19.67 -4.92
CA LEU A 71 -20.00 18.99 -3.86
C LEU A 71 -20.74 19.11 -2.52
N ARG A 72 -21.21 17.96 -2.03
CA ARG A 72 -21.89 17.84 -0.73
C ARG A 72 -20.90 17.30 0.32
N VAL A 73 -20.52 18.13 1.28
CA VAL A 73 -19.72 17.71 2.44
C VAL A 73 -20.65 17.44 3.61
N LEU A 74 -20.66 16.18 4.05
CA LEU A 74 -21.49 15.72 5.15
C LEU A 74 -20.57 15.39 6.35
N VAL A 75 -20.73 16.16 7.41
CA VAL A 75 -19.96 15.97 8.65
C VAL A 75 -20.87 15.31 9.68
N ARG A 76 -20.48 14.13 10.13
CA ARG A 76 -21.28 13.30 11.06
C ARG A 76 -22.75 13.16 10.63
N PRO A 77 -23.03 12.76 9.38
CA PRO A 77 -24.42 12.52 9.02
C PRO A 77 -24.94 11.27 9.74
N ASP A 78 -26.25 11.24 9.97
CA ASP A 78 -26.96 9.99 10.22
C ASP A 78 -27.17 9.21 8.90
N ALA A 79 -27.63 7.97 8.99
CA ALA A 79 -27.87 7.13 7.82
C ALA A 79 -28.95 7.74 6.89
N GLN A 80 -29.99 8.36 7.45
CA GLN A 80 -31.05 9.00 6.67
C GLN A 80 -30.52 10.22 5.91
N GLY A 81 -29.73 11.08 6.53
CA GLY A 81 -29.14 12.26 5.91
C GLY A 81 -28.17 11.92 4.78
N LEU A 82 -27.37 10.86 4.96
CA LEU A 82 -26.51 10.35 3.90
C LEU A 82 -27.32 9.82 2.71
N LEU A 83 -28.31 8.97 2.96
CA LEU A 83 -29.14 8.41 1.90
C LEU A 83 -29.97 9.50 1.18
N ALA A 84 -30.47 10.51 1.90
CA ALA A 84 -31.15 11.65 1.29
C ALA A 84 -30.22 12.46 0.37
N ALA A 85 -28.96 12.64 0.74
CA ALA A 85 -27.98 13.30 -0.13
C ALA A 85 -27.67 12.47 -1.39
N VAL A 86 -27.61 11.16 -1.27
CA VAL A 86 -27.46 10.22 -2.40
C VAL A 86 -28.66 10.32 -3.34
N ASP A 87 -29.89 10.35 -2.81
CA ASP A 87 -31.12 10.43 -3.59
C ASP A 87 -31.25 11.79 -4.32
N ASP A 88 -30.83 12.90 -3.68
CA ASP A 88 -30.82 14.25 -4.30
C ASP A 88 -29.83 14.30 -5.49
N VAL A 89 -28.61 13.78 -5.32
CA VAL A 89 -27.64 13.70 -6.41
C VAL A 89 -28.15 12.80 -7.52
N ALA A 90 -28.75 11.66 -7.18
CA ALA A 90 -29.35 10.76 -8.15
C ALA A 90 -30.46 11.45 -8.98
N ALA A 91 -31.29 12.27 -8.35
CA ALA A 91 -32.35 13.04 -9.05
C ALA A 91 -31.76 14.04 -10.06
N LYS A 92 -30.71 14.78 -9.68
CA LYS A 92 -30.00 15.71 -10.56
C LYS A 92 -29.37 14.97 -11.74
N MET A 93 -28.71 13.86 -11.49
CA MET A 93 -28.06 13.05 -12.54
C MET A 93 -29.07 12.43 -13.51
N ARG A 94 -30.27 12.02 -13.03
CA ARG A 94 -31.37 11.60 -13.92
C ARG A 94 -31.83 12.73 -14.83
N ALA A 95 -31.87 13.96 -14.36
CA ALA A 95 -32.21 15.13 -15.20
C ALA A 95 -31.16 15.37 -16.30
N HIS A 96 -29.87 15.18 -16.03
CA HIS A 96 -28.82 15.22 -17.05
C HIS A 96 -28.95 14.08 -18.04
N GLN A 97 -29.18 12.84 -17.58
CA GLN A 97 -29.38 11.67 -18.44
C GLN A 97 -30.57 11.87 -19.40
N ALA A 98 -31.68 12.46 -18.89
CA ALA A 98 -32.86 12.75 -19.73
C ALA A 98 -32.57 13.75 -20.87
N ARG A 99 -31.52 14.59 -20.73
CA ARG A 99 -31.05 15.51 -21.77
C ARG A 99 -29.92 14.93 -22.64
N GLY A 100 -29.54 13.67 -22.42
CA GLY A 100 -28.41 13.03 -23.11
C GLY A 100 -27.03 13.53 -22.65
N GLU A 101 -26.95 14.20 -21.50
CA GLU A 101 -25.74 14.75 -20.92
C GLU A 101 -25.05 13.70 -20.05
N GLN A 102 -23.72 13.72 -20.04
CA GLN A 102 -22.92 12.82 -19.19
C GLN A 102 -22.73 13.45 -17.80
N ALA A 103 -22.80 12.60 -16.77
CA ALA A 103 -22.52 13.01 -15.40
C ALA A 103 -21.65 11.96 -14.70
N VAL A 104 -20.71 12.42 -13.87
CA VAL A 104 -19.80 11.60 -13.07
C VAL A 104 -20.03 11.84 -11.59
N LEU A 105 -19.81 10.83 -10.76
CA LEU A 105 -19.96 10.88 -9.31
C LEU A 105 -18.67 10.52 -8.61
N VAL A 106 -18.25 11.31 -7.63
CA VAL A 106 -17.27 10.90 -6.61
C VAL A 106 -18.01 10.73 -5.29
N PHE A 107 -17.88 9.56 -4.70
CA PHE A 107 -18.28 9.27 -3.33
C PHE A 107 -17.01 9.06 -2.49
N TYR A 108 -16.84 9.88 -1.45
CA TYR A 108 -15.73 9.79 -0.51
C TYR A 108 -16.27 9.55 0.89
N TYR A 109 -15.66 8.60 1.61
CA TYR A 109 -15.95 8.34 3.02
C TYR A 109 -14.65 8.26 3.81
N SER A 110 -14.56 9.02 4.90
CA SER A 110 -13.52 8.87 5.92
C SER A 110 -14.18 8.67 7.27
N GLY A 111 -13.84 7.58 7.96
CA GLY A 111 -14.47 7.22 9.22
C GLY A 111 -14.27 5.77 9.60
N HIS A 112 -15.02 5.34 10.61
CA HIS A 112 -15.01 3.94 11.02
C HIS A 112 -15.85 3.06 10.11
N ALA A 113 -15.33 1.85 9.86
CA ALA A 113 -16.10 0.75 9.27
C ALA A 113 -15.84 -0.54 10.07
N ARG A 114 -16.87 -1.36 10.23
CA ARG A 114 -16.78 -2.64 10.94
C ARG A 114 -17.85 -3.61 10.46
N ALA A 115 -17.47 -4.87 10.29
CA ALA A 115 -18.40 -5.96 10.00
C ALA A 115 -19.37 -5.68 8.84
N GLY A 116 -18.89 -5.00 7.77
CA GLY A 116 -19.72 -4.71 6.59
C GLY A 116 -20.65 -3.51 6.76
N SER A 117 -20.38 -2.61 7.72
CA SER A 117 -21.14 -1.37 7.95
C SER A 117 -20.20 -0.18 8.14
N PHE A 118 -20.65 0.99 7.69
CA PHE A 118 -20.05 2.29 8.00
C PHE A 118 -20.69 2.84 9.28
N SER A 119 -19.87 3.34 10.20
CA SER A 119 -20.37 3.97 11.43
C SER A 119 -20.60 5.45 11.20
N LEU A 120 -21.85 5.90 11.31
CA LEU A 120 -22.29 7.27 11.04
C LEU A 120 -22.84 7.90 12.33
N GLY A 121 -21.99 8.67 13.04
CA GLY A 121 -22.47 9.45 14.19
C GLY A 121 -23.15 8.68 15.32
N GLY A 122 -22.90 7.38 15.44
CA GLY A 122 -23.53 6.48 16.41
C GLY A 122 -24.52 5.49 15.80
N GLU A 123 -24.82 5.61 14.52
CA GLU A 123 -25.62 4.65 13.74
C GLU A 123 -24.74 3.91 12.74
N ASP A 124 -25.14 2.70 12.37
CA ASP A 124 -24.46 1.91 11.36
C ASP A 124 -25.26 1.88 10.04
N LEU A 125 -24.60 2.19 8.93
CA LEU A 125 -25.16 2.01 7.59
C LEU A 125 -24.48 0.81 6.90
N SER A 126 -25.28 -0.18 6.50
CA SER A 126 -24.77 -1.35 5.79
C SER A 126 -24.07 -0.96 4.48
N VAL A 127 -22.87 -1.53 4.25
CA VAL A 127 -22.12 -1.40 2.99
C VAL A 127 -22.96 -1.82 1.79
N SER A 128 -23.77 -2.88 1.93
CA SER A 128 -24.65 -3.38 0.87
C SER A 128 -25.75 -2.37 0.50
N THR A 129 -26.34 -1.72 1.50
CA THR A 129 -27.37 -0.68 1.28
C THR A 129 -26.79 0.51 0.52
N LEU A 130 -25.66 1.03 0.95
CA LEU A 130 -25.02 2.16 0.27
C LEU A 130 -24.59 1.79 -1.16
N ARG A 131 -23.99 0.61 -1.34
CA ARG A 131 -23.59 0.11 -2.67
C ARG A 131 -24.79 0.02 -3.61
N GLU A 132 -25.90 -0.54 -3.16
CA GLU A 132 -27.11 -0.65 -3.98
C GLU A 132 -27.64 0.74 -4.38
N ARG A 133 -27.66 1.71 -3.46
CA ARG A 133 -28.07 3.07 -3.75
C ARG A 133 -27.14 3.77 -4.76
N LEU A 134 -25.83 3.62 -4.61
CA LEU A 134 -24.86 4.20 -5.55
C LEU A 134 -24.97 3.58 -6.94
N ARG A 135 -25.24 2.29 -7.06
CA ARG A 135 -25.46 1.61 -8.36
C ARG A 135 -26.72 2.07 -9.10
N GLN A 136 -27.73 2.54 -8.39
CA GLN A 136 -28.96 3.07 -8.97
C GLN A 136 -28.82 4.49 -9.50
N ILE A 137 -27.68 5.15 -9.26
CA ILE A 137 -27.41 6.47 -9.80
C ILE A 137 -27.03 6.34 -11.28
N PRO A 138 -27.66 7.08 -12.18
CA PRO A 138 -27.34 7.01 -13.60
C PRO A 138 -26.07 7.81 -13.93
N SER A 139 -24.97 7.46 -13.32
CA SER A 139 -23.66 8.04 -13.58
C SER A 139 -23.00 7.36 -14.80
N THR A 140 -22.28 8.16 -15.59
CA THR A 140 -21.37 7.61 -16.60
C THR A 140 -20.20 6.90 -15.89
N LEU A 141 -19.69 7.52 -14.84
CA LEU A 141 -18.62 6.98 -14.00
C LEU A 141 -18.91 7.28 -12.54
N THR A 142 -18.72 6.29 -11.67
CA THR A 142 -18.72 6.48 -10.21
C THR A 142 -17.35 6.09 -9.65
N LEU A 143 -16.66 7.05 -9.04
CA LEU A 143 -15.46 6.82 -8.24
C LEU A 143 -15.85 6.78 -6.76
N VAL A 144 -15.61 5.66 -6.11
CA VAL A 144 -15.81 5.46 -4.66
C VAL A 144 -14.44 5.44 -3.99
N VAL A 145 -14.21 6.35 -3.05
CA VAL A 145 -12.97 6.45 -2.27
C VAL A 145 -13.30 6.20 -0.81
N LEU A 146 -12.72 5.18 -0.21
CA LEU A 146 -13.02 4.73 1.15
C LEU A 146 -11.77 4.79 2.03
N ASP A 147 -11.80 5.66 3.01
CA ASP A 147 -10.77 5.76 4.04
C ASP A 147 -11.31 5.26 5.37
N ALA A 148 -11.30 3.94 5.52
CA ALA A 148 -11.83 3.26 6.70
C ALA A 148 -11.19 1.89 6.87
N CYS A 149 -11.14 1.39 8.11
CA CYS A 149 -10.71 0.02 8.38
C CYS A 149 -11.62 -0.98 7.68
N GLN A 150 -11.06 -2.08 7.15
CA GLN A 150 -11.80 -3.13 6.42
C GLN A 150 -12.57 -2.62 5.18
N SER A 151 -12.17 -1.49 4.62
CA SER A 151 -12.82 -0.88 3.45
C SER A 151 -12.73 -1.76 2.19
N GLY A 152 -11.75 -2.64 2.09
CA GLY A 152 -11.66 -3.64 1.02
C GLY A 152 -12.86 -4.60 0.90
N GLN A 153 -13.73 -4.68 1.92
CA GLN A 153 -14.98 -5.45 1.81
C GLN A 153 -16.02 -4.80 0.89
N PHE A 154 -15.95 -3.48 0.66
CA PHE A 154 -16.84 -2.81 -0.28
C PHE A 154 -16.60 -3.28 -1.73
N ALA A 155 -15.36 -3.56 -2.04
CA ALA A 155 -14.90 -3.93 -3.37
C ALA A 155 -15.21 -5.39 -3.75
N ARG A 156 -15.35 -6.31 -2.79
CA ARG A 156 -15.65 -7.73 -3.05
C ARG A 156 -17.05 -7.92 -3.64
N ILE A 157 -17.12 -7.89 -4.96
CA ILE A 157 -18.32 -8.24 -5.73
C ILE A 157 -18.10 -9.64 -6.32
N LYS A 158 -18.91 -10.60 -5.89
CA LYS A 158 -19.01 -11.88 -6.58
C LYS A 158 -19.58 -11.64 -7.98
N GLY A 159 -18.78 -11.85 -9.05
CA GLY A 159 -19.25 -11.81 -10.42
C GLY A 159 -18.63 -10.75 -11.35
N ALA A 160 -17.53 -10.09 -10.99
CA ALA A 160 -16.77 -9.27 -11.93
C ALA A 160 -15.83 -10.16 -12.74
N GLU A 161 -16.01 -10.23 -14.05
CA GLU A 161 -15.02 -10.80 -14.96
C GLU A 161 -13.84 -9.83 -15.11
N PRO A 162 -12.58 -10.33 -15.23
CA PRO A 162 -11.41 -9.47 -15.42
C PRO A 162 -11.55 -8.68 -16.72
N ALA A 163 -11.46 -7.36 -16.66
CA ALA A 163 -11.39 -6.51 -17.85
C ALA A 163 -10.04 -6.71 -18.55
N ALA A 164 -10.07 -6.85 -19.87
CA ALA A 164 -8.90 -7.03 -20.72
C ALA A 164 -7.96 -5.82 -20.71
N ASP A 165 -6.68 -6.08 -20.99
CA ASP A 165 -5.56 -5.12 -21.03
C ASP A 165 -5.89 -3.81 -21.77
N PHE A 166 -5.58 -2.68 -21.11
CA PHE A 166 -5.72 -1.34 -21.68
C PHE A 166 -4.55 -0.99 -22.59
N SER A 167 -4.81 -0.79 -23.87
CA SER A 167 -3.86 -0.17 -24.78
C SER A 167 -4.15 1.32 -24.94
N TYR A 168 -3.10 2.12 -24.81
CA TYR A 168 -3.06 3.57 -24.85
C TYR A 168 -3.42 4.13 -26.22
N ASN A 169 -4.44 4.99 -26.29
CA ASN A 169 -4.56 5.99 -27.36
C ASN A 169 -5.37 7.21 -26.90
N SER A 170 -4.76 8.35 -27.01
CA SER A 170 -5.27 9.66 -26.64
C SER A 170 -6.33 10.18 -27.59
N VAL A 171 -7.59 10.20 -27.23
CA VAL A 171 -8.57 11.19 -27.73
C VAL A 171 -9.72 11.35 -26.73
N SER A 172 -9.97 12.58 -26.38
CA SER A 172 -10.80 13.15 -25.36
C SER A 172 -12.31 12.94 -25.52
N ARG A 173 -12.80 11.77 -25.20
CA ARG A 173 -14.17 11.53 -24.74
C ARG A 173 -14.08 10.54 -23.60
N LEU A 174 -14.74 10.84 -22.46
CA LEU A 174 -14.99 9.82 -21.45
C LEU A 174 -15.85 8.73 -22.09
N THR A 175 -15.20 7.78 -22.74
CA THR A 175 -15.86 6.57 -23.26
C THR A 175 -15.97 5.51 -22.18
N THR A 176 -15.29 5.73 -21.03
CA THR A 176 -15.26 4.82 -19.89
C THR A 176 -16.53 4.99 -19.06
N LYS A 177 -17.25 3.90 -18.88
CA LYS A 177 -18.46 3.82 -18.05
C LYS A 177 -18.24 2.79 -16.96
N GLY A 178 -18.76 3.02 -15.75
CA GLY A 178 -18.73 2.03 -14.71
C GLY A 178 -18.41 2.57 -13.33
N ILE A 179 -17.89 1.70 -12.47
CA ILE A 179 -17.54 2.01 -11.10
C ILE A 179 -16.08 1.65 -10.81
N ALA A 180 -15.38 2.54 -10.11
CA ALA A 180 -14.07 2.29 -9.53
C ALA A 180 -14.13 2.49 -8.03
N VAL A 181 -13.52 1.58 -7.26
CA VAL A 181 -13.47 1.64 -5.80
C VAL A 181 -12.01 1.66 -5.37
N MET A 182 -11.58 2.77 -4.76
CA MET A 182 -10.27 2.91 -4.14
C MET A 182 -10.45 2.85 -2.62
N ALA A 183 -9.78 1.92 -1.96
CA ALA A 183 -9.86 1.76 -0.51
C ALA A 183 -8.49 1.93 0.15
N SER A 184 -8.49 2.59 1.31
CA SER A 184 -7.27 2.94 2.06
C SER A 184 -6.49 1.74 2.56
N SER A 185 -7.15 0.59 2.73
CA SER A 185 -6.54 -0.62 3.26
C SER A 185 -7.22 -1.87 2.71
N THR A 186 -6.55 -3.00 2.81
CA THR A 186 -7.16 -4.32 2.55
C THR A 186 -8.21 -4.66 3.61
N ALA A 187 -8.96 -5.75 3.42
CA ALA A 187 -9.99 -6.19 4.37
C ALA A 187 -9.42 -6.63 5.75
N GLN A 188 -8.13 -6.88 5.83
CA GLN A 188 -7.44 -7.35 7.03
C GLN A 188 -6.58 -6.27 7.71
N GLU A 189 -6.41 -5.11 7.07
CA GLU A 189 -5.55 -4.03 7.55
C GLU A 189 -6.35 -2.90 8.19
N LEU A 190 -5.65 -2.14 9.04
CA LEU A 190 -6.20 -0.93 9.67
C LEU A 190 -5.76 0.30 8.87
N SER A 191 -6.70 1.20 8.63
CA SER A 191 -6.39 2.56 8.16
C SER A 191 -5.84 3.39 9.32
N GLN A 192 -4.84 4.23 9.05
CA GLN A 192 -4.07 4.92 10.08
C GLN A 192 -4.14 6.44 9.91
N GLU A 193 -4.21 7.16 11.04
CA GLU A 193 -4.11 8.61 11.11
C GLU A 193 -2.72 9.06 11.57
N SER A 194 -2.30 10.26 11.14
CA SER A 194 -1.04 10.91 11.53
C SER A 194 -1.29 12.26 12.18
N ASP A 195 -0.80 12.43 13.41
CA ASP A 195 -0.84 13.73 14.10
C ASP A 195 0.08 14.76 13.42
N GLU A 196 1.19 14.33 12.82
CA GLU A 196 2.09 15.19 12.06
C GLU A 196 1.42 15.76 10.80
N LEU A 197 0.73 14.90 10.03
CA LEU A 197 0.02 15.26 8.81
C LEU A 197 -1.35 15.89 9.10
N ARG A 198 -1.90 15.69 10.29
CA ARG A 198 -3.27 16.06 10.69
C ARG A 198 -4.29 15.57 9.67
N SER A 199 -4.15 14.28 9.33
CA SER A 199 -4.91 13.58 8.28
C SER A 199 -4.69 12.08 8.45
N SER A 200 -5.49 11.26 7.78
CA SER A 200 -5.08 9.89 7.52
C SER A 200 -3.89 9.87 6.54
N TYR A 201 -3.05 8.85 6.63
CA TYR A 201 -1.95 8.70 5.66
C TYR A 201 -2.46 8.56 4.24
N PHE A 202 -3.49 7.76 4.03
CA PHE A 202 -4.06 7.54 2.70
C PHE A 202 -4.65 8.81 2.11
N THR A 203 -5.57 9.48 2.82
CA THR A 203 -6.20 10.70 2.31
C THR A 203 -5.18 11.79 2.06
N HIS A 204 -4.19 11.97 2.95
CA HIS A 204 -3.13 12.93 2.73
C HIS A 204 -2.39 12.68 1.41
N HIS A 205 -1.92 11.45 1.20
CA HIS A 205 -1.17 11.12 -0.02
C HIS A 205 -2.04 11.17 -1.28
N LEU A 206 -3.32 10.81 -1.19
CA LEU A 206 -4.25 10.96 -2.31
C LEU A 206 -4.47 12.45 -2.66
N ILE A 207 -4.62 13.32 -1.68
CA ILE A 207 -4.73 14.76 -1.90
C ILE A 207 -3.46 15.32 -2.57
N VAL A 208 -2.28 14.92 -2.12
CA VAL A 208 -1.01 15.33 -2.72
C VAL A 208 -0.90 14.83 -4.18
N ALA A 209 -1.32 13.60 -4.43
CA ALA A 209 -1.42 13.05 -5.79
C ALA A 209 -2.28 13.94 -6.68
N LEU A 210 -3.52 14.22 -6.23
CA LEU A 210 -4.51 15.00 -6.97
C LEU A 210 -4.10 16.47 -7.20
N ARG A 211 -3.17 17.00 -6.40
CA ARG A 211 -2.58 18.34 -6.60
C ARG A 211 -1.50 18.37 -7.69
N GLY A 212 -1.16 17.24 -8.30
CA GLY A 212 -0.22 17.13 -9.40
C GLY A 212 1.03 16.31 -9.10
N ALA A 213 1.23 15.83 -7.84
CA ALA A 213 2.40 15.00 -7.54
C ALA A 213 2.36 13.63 -8.23
N ALA A 214 1.22 13.21 -8.71
CA ALA A 214 1.02 11.96 -9.42
C ALA A 214 1.07 12.08 -10.95
N ASP A 215 1.08 13.29 -11.52
CA ASP A 215 1.18 13.53 -12.97
C ASP A 215 2.55 13.01 -13.48
N ALA A 216 2.57 11.75 -13.86
CA ALA A 216 3.79 11.03 -14.18
C ALA A 216 4.19 11.16 -15.66
N ASP A 217 3.21 11.31 -16.54
CA ASP A 217 3.43 11.49 -17.99
C ASP A 217 3.54 12.96 -18.40
N GLY A 218 3.22 13.89 -17.49
CA GLY A 218 3.37 15.34 -17.68
C GLY A 218 2.26 15.93 -18.56
N ASP A 219 1.10 15.28 -18.68
CA ASP A 219 -0.01 15.76 -19.50
C ASP A 219 -0.82 16.88 -18.83
N GLY A 220 -0.49 17.21 -17.57
CA GLY A 220 -1.12 18.26 -16.76
C GLY A 220 -2.43 17.85 -16.10
N ARG A 221 -2.71 16.56 -16.08
CA ARG A 221 -3.85 15.95 -15.41
C ARG A 221 -3.37 14.93 -14.39
N VAL A 222 -4.27 14.49 -13.54
CA VAL A 222 -4.04 13.32 -12.70
C VAL A 222 -5.16 12.33 -12.93
N SER A 223 -4.81 11.21 -13.50
CA SER A 223 -5.71 10.12 -13.76
C SER A 223 -5.98 9.27 -12.52
N LEU A 224 -6.99 8.41 -12.59
CA LEU A 224 -7.31 7.46 -11.53
C LEU A 224 -6.14 6.50 -11.24
N ASP A 225 -5.50 5.99 -12.28
CA ASP A 225 -4.38 5.05 -12.16
C ASP A 225 -3.14 5.73 -11.55
N GLU A 226 -2.81 6.94 -11.99
CA GLU A 226 -1.71 7.73 -11.41
C GLU A 226 -1.96 8.09 -9.95
N ALA A 227 -3.18 8.56 -9.62
CA ALA A 227 -3.58 8.86 -8.25
C ALA A 227 -3.46 7.62 -7.35
N TYR A 228 -3.94 6.47 -7.82
CA TYR A 228 -3.82 5.19 -7.12
C TYR A 228 -2.37 4.79 -6.90
N ARG A 229 -1.55 4.74 -7.96
CA ARG A 229 -0.14 4.33 -7.85
C ARG A 229 0.65 5.23 -6.91
N TYR A 230 0.40 6.53 -6.93
CA TYR A 230 1.03 7.47 -6.01
C TYR A 230 0.57 7.22 -4.57
N ALA A 231 -0.75 7.20 -4.33
CA ALA A 231 -1.33 6.97 -3.02
C ALA A 231 -0.85 5.63 -2.43
N TYR A 232 -0.87 4.54 -3.21
CA TYR A 232 -0.38 3.23 -2.79
C TYR A 232 1.07 3.28 -2.30
N ARG A 233 1.99 3.76 -3.16
CA ARG A 233 3.42 3.78 -2.83
C ARG A 233 3.71 4.66 -1.62
N ARG A 234 3.06 5.83 -1.54
CA ARG A 234 3.32 6.79 -0.46
C ARG A 234 2.69 6.37 0.86
N THR A 235 1.47 5.84 0.84
CA THR A 235 0.82 5.32 2.04
C THR A 235 1.61 4.15 2.61
N LEU A 236 1.98 3.16 1.78
CA LEU A 236 2.77 2.02 2.21
C LEU A 236 4.13 2.46 2.80
N ALA A 237 4.86 3.36 2.11
CA ALA A 237 6.14 3.86 2.59
C ALA A 237 6.03 4.60 3.94
N SER A 238 4.97 5.40 4.14
CA SER A 238 4.78 6.18 5.37
C SER A 238 4.27 5.35 6.54
N THR A 239 3.60 4.23 6.27
CA THR A 239 3.03 3.36 7.31
C THR A 239 3.88 2.14 7.64
N SER A 240 4.84 1.78 6.78
CA SER A 240 5.72 0.62 7.00
C SER A 240 6.54 0.68 8.29
N GLU A 241 6.83 1.88 8.78
CA GLU A 241 7.60 2.12 10.01
C GLU A 241 6.71 2.38 11.24
N THR A 242 5.38 2.37 11.09
CA THR A 242 4.45 2.52 12.22
C THR A 242 4.31 1.23 13.01
N GLN A 243 3.88 1.32 14.26
CA GLN A 243 3.63 0.15 15.11
C GLN A 243 2.49 -0.75 14.59
N VAL A 244 1.59 -0.21 13.77
CA VAL A 244 0.45 -0.94 13.19
C VAL A 244 0.88 -1.73 11.95
N GLY A 245 1.96 -1.30 11.29
CA GLY A 245 2.49 -1.92 10.07
C GLY A 245 1.97 -1.30 8.77
N GLY A 246 2.45 -1.81 7.64
CA GLY A 246 2.16 -1.28 6.32
C GLY A 246 0.67 -1.31 5.97
N GLN A 247 0.20 -0.23 5.34
CA GLN A 247 -1.17 -0.07 4.88
C GLN A 247 -1.19 -0.07 3.35
N HIS A 248 -1.89 -1.05 2.76
CA HIS A 248 -1.96 -1.26 1.32
C HIS A 248 -3.25 -0.72 0.74
N VAL A 249 -3.14 0.35 -0.01
CA VAL A 249 -4.28 0.92 -0.77
C VAL A 249 -4.68 -0.08 -1.86
N THR A 250 -5.97 -0.25 -2.06
CA THR A 250 -6.51 -1.14 -3.12
C THR A 250 -7.30 -0.34 -4.14
N LEU A 251 -7.31 -0.80 -5.39
CA LEU A 251 -8.15 -0.27 -6.46
C LEU A 251 -8.82 -1.45 -7.17
N GLU A 252 -10.15 -1.43 -7.16
CA GLU A 252 -10.97 -2.35 -7.95
C GLU A 252 -11.76 -1.57 -8.97
N THR A 253 -11.78 -2.03 -10.21
CA THR A 253 -12.45 -1.36 -11.31
C THR A 253 -13.39 -2.30 -12.04
N ASP A 254 -14.61 -1.84 -12.25
CA ASP A 254 -15.57 -2.43 -13.18
C ASP A 254 -15.90 -1.35 -14.21
N LEU A 255 -14.95 -1.13 -15.12
CA LEU A 255 -14.98 -0.06 -16.09
C LEU A 255 -15.04 -0.63 -17.51
N ALA A 256 -15.97 -0.15 -18.31
CA ALA A 256 -16.08 -0.45 -19.74
C ALA A 256 -15.72 0.79 -20.56
N GLY A 257 -14.87 0.63 -21.58
CA GLY A 257 -14.46 1.71 -22.48
C GLY A 257 -12.95 1.74 -22.71
N GLN A 258 -12.49 2.76 -23.42
CA GLN A 258 -11.07 2.99 -23.71
C GLN A 258 -10.68 4.38 -23.22
N GLY A 259 -9.48 4.49 -22.68
CA GLY A 259 -8.87 5.75 -22.26
C GLY A 259 -8.74 5.89 -20.75
N ASP A 260 -7.92 6.84 -20.36
CA ASP A 260 -7.64 7.18 -18.99
C ASP A 260 -8.80 7.97 -18.36
N VAL A 261 -8.94 7.88 -17.04
CA VAL A 261 -9.99 8.56 -16.27
C VAL A 261 -9.36 9.72 -15.51
N PRO A 262 -9.41 10.97 -16.04
CA PRO A 262 -8.86 12.11 -15.32
C PRO A 262 -9.74 12.42 -14.10
N VAL A 263 -9.11 12.56 -12.94
CA VAL A 263 -9.75 12.94 -11.67
C VAL A 263 -9.58 14.42 -11.40
N THR A 264 -8.37 14.96 -11.64
CA THR A 264 -8.07 16.39 -11.46
C THR A 264 -7.24 16.93 -12.61
N TYR A 265 -7.20 18.28 -12.70
CA TYR A 265 -6.54 19.04 -13.75
C TYR A 265 -5.58 20.10 -13.14
N PRO A 266 -4.47 19.69 -12.51
CA PRO A 266 -3.56 20.60 -11.82
C PRO A 266 -2.96 21.69 -12.72
N ALA A 267 -2.73 21.39 -14.01
CA ALA A 267 -2.22 22.37 -14.97
C ALA A 267 -3.17 23.54 -15.23
N GLU A 268 -4.47 23.36 -15.00
CA GLU A 268 -5.48 24.42 -15.13
C GLU A 268 -5.59 25.30 -13.86
N SER A 269 -4.85 24.94 -12.80
CA SER A 269 -4.85 25.74 -11.57
C SER A 269 -4.23 27.10 -11.80
N ARG A 270 -4.90 28.13 -11.28
CA ARG A 270 -4.43 29.52 -11.37
C ARG A 270 -3.19 29.79 -10.52
N SER A 271 -2.88 28.95 -9.54
CA SER A 271 -1.73 29.13 -8.65
C SER A 271 -1.00 27.81 -8.46
N GLN A 272 0.30 27.79 -8.73
CA GLN A 272 1.12 26.59 -8.66
C GLN A 272 2.47 26.87 -7.96
N LEU A 273 2.93 25.89 -7.19
CA LEU A 273 4.29 25.82 -6.65
C LEU A 273 5.11 24.85 -7.50
N GLU A 274 6.24 25.32 -8.03
CA GLU A 274 7.19 24.48 -8.73
C GLU A 274 8.37 24.12 -7.81
N LEU A 275 8.60 22.84 -7.64
CA LEU A 275 9.79 22.28 -6.99
C LEU A 275 10.85 22.01 -8.05
N PRO A 276 12.03 22.64 -7.98
CA PRO A 276 13.04 22.58 -9.05
C PRO A 276 13.54 21.16 -9.31
N GLY A 277 13.90 20.87 -10.57
CA GLY A 277 14.41 19.57 -11.00
C GLY A 277 15.61 19.06 -10.21
N PRO A 278 16.65 19.88 -9.94
CA PRO A 278 17.85 19.45 -9.20
C PRO A 278 17.62 19.16 -7.71
N LEU A 279 16.47 19.59 -7.16
CA LEU A 279 16.14 19.42 -5.74
C LEU A 279 15.91 17.94 -5.41
N GLU A 280 16.58 17.46 -4.35
CA GLU A 280 16.35 16.15 -3.73
C GLU A 280 16.12 16.35 -2.23
N ALA A 281 14.87 16.29 -1.81
CA ALA A 281 14.50 16.61 -0.43
C ALA A 281 13.10 16.09 -0.07
N ARG A 282 12.84 15.94 1.24
CA ARG A 282 11.49 15.88 1.79
C ARG A 282 11.00 17.30 2.01
N ILE A 283 9.90 17.66 1.41
CA ILE A 283 9.29 18.99 1.48
C ILE A 283 7.91 18.89 2.11
N LEU A 284 7.72 19.59 3.25
CA LEU A 284 6.45 19.74 3.92
C LEU A 284 5.92 21.15 3.65
N VAL A 285 4.73 21.27 3.07
CA VAL A 285 4.08 22.56 2.79
C VAL A 285 2.93 22.78 3.76
N GLN A 286 2.98 23.92 4.46
CA GLN A 286 1.96 24.33 5.41
C GLN A 286 1.29 25.64 4.99
N GLN A 287 -0.02 25.69 5.09
CA GLN A 287 -0.77 26.94 4.86
C GLN A 287 -0.71 27.85 6.08
N LYS A 288 -0.53 29.13 5.89
CA LYS A 288 -0.55 30.16 6.95
C LYS A 288 -1.83 30.97 6.90
N PRO A 289 -2.37 31.43 8.08
CA PRO A 289 -1.84 31.22 9.43
C PRO A 289 -2.24 29.89 10.08
N SER A 290 -3.08 29.06 9.44
CA SER A 290 -3.69 27.85 10.05
C SER A 290 -2.67 26.80 10.50
N GLY A 291 -1.49 26.75 9.87
CA GLY A 291 -0.49 25.70 10.10
C GLY A 291 -0.89 24.32 9.56
N ASN A 292 -1.96 24.26 8.77
CA ASN A 292 -2.42 23.00 8.18
C ASN A 292 -1.41 22.48 7.16
N VAL A 293 -1.02 21.23 7.29
CA VAL A 293 -0.20 20.53 6.29
C VAL A 293 -1.06 20.27 5.06
N VAL A 294 -0.66 20.85 3.92
CA VAL A 294 -1.40 20.74 2.66
C VAL A 294 -0.71 19.85 1.64
N ALA A 295 0.58 19.60 1.82
CA ALA A 295 1.34 18.61 1.05
C ALA A 295 2.60 18.17 1.78
N GLU A 296 2.95 16.92 1.64
CA GLU A 296 4.26 16.37 1.94
C GLU A 296 4.75 15.59 0.73
N VAL A 297 5.92 15.96 0.21
CA VAL A 297 6.48 15.39 -1.00
C VAL A 297 7.91 14.95 -0.78
N GLN A 298 8.23 13.72 -1.16
CA GLN A 298 9.61 13.28 -1.34
C GLN A 298 10.00 13.56 -2.79
N LYS A 299 10.69 14.67 -3.02
CA LYS A 299 11.20 15.07 -4.35
C LYS A 299 12.52 14.38 -4.59
N ALA A 300 12.60 13.62 -5.67
CA ALA A 300 13.85 13.10 -6.21
C ALA A 300 14.43 14.05 -7.28
N LYS A 301 15.73 13.97 -7.54
CA LYS A 301 16.34 14.64 -8.70
C LYS A 301 15.68 14.19 -9.99
N GLY A 302 15.50 15.11 -10.94
CA GLY A 302 14.89 14.83 -12.23
C GLY A 302 14.07 16.00 -12.77
N ALA A 303 12.89 15.74 -13.31
CA ALA A 303 11.99 16.78 -13.79
C ALA A 303 11.51 17.70 -12.64
N PRO A 304 11.22 18.97 -12.91
CA PRO A 304 10.49 19.81 -11.97
C PRO A 304 9.14 19.18 -11.60
N LEU A 305 8.70 19.40 -10.36
CA LEU A 305 7.39 18.93 -9.90
C LEU A 305 6.51 20.14 -9.61
N ARG A 306 5.33 20.20 -10.22
CA ARG A 306 4.35 21.27 -10.00
C ARG A 306 3.21 20.77 -9.15
N LEU A 307 2.86 21.58 -8.15
CA LEU A 307 1.75 21.33 -7.24
C LEU A 307 0.79 22.49 -7.29
N ALA A 308 -0.48 22.20 -7.46
CA ALA A 308 -1.55 23.19 -7.49
C ALA A 308 -2.05 23.51 -6.07
N PHE A 309 -2.11 24.81 -5.75
CA PHE A 309 -2.63 25.33 -4.49
C PHE A 309 -3.58 26.51 -4.74
N THR A 310 -4.31 26.92 -3.71
CA THR A 310 -4.98 28.23 -3.71
C THR A 310 -3.96 29.35 -3.53
N SER A 311 -4.24 30.55 -4.03
CA SER A 311 -3.45 31.72 -3.70
C SER A 311 -3.46 31.99 -2.20
N GLY A 312 -2.32 32.42 -1.65
CA GLY A 312 -2.19 32.65 -0.21
C GLY A 312 -0.77 32.53 0.29
N ALA A 313 -0.63 32.65 1.60
CA ALA A 313 0.64 32.50 2.30
C ALA A 313 0.87 31.05 2.72
N TYR A 314 2.05 30.54 2.40
CA TYR A 314 2.48 29.19 2.76
C TYR A 314 3.89 29.21 3.35
N GLU A 315 4.26 28.10 3.95
CA GLU A 315 5.61 27.85 4.44
C GLU A 315 6.03 26.46 3.99
N ALA A 316 7.18 26.34 3.31
CA ALA A 316 7.77 25.05 2.98
C ALA A 316 8.93 24.76 3.93
N ILE A 317 8.89 23.58 4.56
CA ILE A 317 10.00 23.04 5.33
C ILE A 317 10.70 22.03 4.45
N VAL A 318 11.94 22.33 4.07
CA VAL A 318 12.74 21.51 3.17
C VAL A 318 13.82 20.81 3.99
N ARG A 319 13.79 19.48 3.96
CA ARG A 319 14.80 18.63 4.60
C ARG A 319 15.52 17.84 3.52
N ASP A 320 16.78 18.15 3.31
CA ASP A 320 17.66 17.39 2.42
C ASP A 320 17.79 15.94 2.92
N SER A 321 17.95 15.00 1.99
CA SER A 321 18.09 13.57 2.30
C SER A 321 19.48 13.18 2.82
N ALA A 322 20.46 14.08 2.78
CA ALA A 322 21.83 13.81 3.22
C ALA A 322 21.92 13.75 4.77
N PRO A 323 22.72 12.85 5.35
CA PRO A 323 22.96 12.81 6.79
C PRO A 323 23.56 14.14 7.31
N GLY A 324 22.96 14.71 8.36
CA GLY A 324 23.38 16.00 8.93
C GLY A 324 22.98 17.23 8.12
N ALA A 325 22.10 17.06 7.14
CA ALA A 325 21.63 18.11 6.28
C ALA A 325 20.83 19.19 7.03
N LYS A 326 20.92 20.41 6.50
CA LYS A 326 20.21 21.57 7.04
C LYS A 326 18.71 21.44 6.77
N VAL A 327 17.91 21.87 7.74
CA VAL A 327 16.48 22.08 7.52
C VAL A 327 16.27 23.54 7.15
N LEU A 328 15.66 23.76 5.99
CA LEU A 328 15.35 25.09 5.49
C LEU A 328 13.87 25.39 5.66
N ARG A 329 13.58 26.63 6.04
CA ARG A 329 12.21 27.16 6.13
C ARG A 329 12.06 28.25 5.08
N CYS A 330 11.15 28.06 4.16
CA CYS A 330 10.91 28.93 3.03
C CYS A 330 9.51 29.56 3.14
N LYS A 331 9.44 30.88 3.19
CA LYS A 331 8.16 31.60 3.13
C LYS A 331 7.72 31.71 1.68
N LEU A 332 6.49 31.34 1.38
CA LEU A 332 5.93 31.31 0.04
C LEU A 332 4.66 32.18 0.01
N ALA A 333 4.60 33.07 -0.97
CA ALA A 333 3.38 33.82 -1.29
C ALA A 333 2.91 33.38 -2.68
N LEU A 334 1.95 32.45 -2.71
CA LEU A 334 1.37 31.96 -3.95
C LEU A 334 0.31 32.93 -4.43
N ALA A 335 0.41 33.38 -5.67
CA ALA A 335 -0.47 34.34 -6.29
C ALA A 335 -1.24 33.72 -7.45
N ASP A 336 -2.42 34.24 -7.74
CA ASP A 336 -3.20 33.83 -8.90
C ASP A 336 -2.47 34.09 -10.21
N ASP A 337 -2.70 33.19 -11.17
CA ASP A 337 -2.15 33.20 -12.53
C ASP A 337 -0.62 33.15 -12.59
N ARG A 338 0.01 32.52 -11.57
CA ARG A 338 1.47 32.39 -11.48
C ARG A 338 1.92 30.99 -11.05
N VAL A 339 3.02 30.58 -11.63
CA VAL A 339 3.85 29.49 -11.14
C VAL A 339 4.99 30.08 -10.33
N ILE A 340 5.05 29.76 -9.05
CA ILE A 340 6.11 30.24 -8.14
C ILE A 340 7.09 29.10 -7.93
N ALA A 341 8.34 29.29 -8.36
CA ALA A 341 9.41 28.34 -8.12
C ALA A 341 9.91 28.44 -6.66
N LEU A 342 10.13 27.30 -6.01
CA LEU A 342 10.78 27.23 -4.70
C LEU A 342 12.26 27.64 -4.84
N ASP A 343 12.60 28.81 -4.31
CA ASP A 343 13.98 29.33 -4.27
C ASP A 343 14.59 29.08 -2.90
N LEU A 344 15.51 28.11 -2.83
CA LEU A 344 16.23 27.77 -1.59
C LEU A 344 17.15 28.88 -1.10
N GLY A 345 17.56 29.81 -1.96
CA GLY A 345 18.42 30.96 -1.60
C GLY A 345 17.70 31.97 -0.69
N THR A 346 16.39 31.99 -0.71
CA THR A 346 15.55 32.87 0.13
C THR A 346 15.13 32.23 1.46
N CYS A 347 15.53 31.00 1.72
CA CYS A 347 15.09 30.22 2.86
C CYS A 347 15.98 30.42 4.08
N GLU A 348 15.38 30.43 5.26
CA GLU A 348 16.06 30.53 6.54
C GLU A 348 16.52 29.15 7.04
N ASN A 349 17.75 29.01 7.56
CA ASN A 349 18.19 27.81 8.24
C ASN A 349 17.43 27.67 9.58
N VAL A 350 16.78 26.53 9.76
CA VAL A 350 16.16 26.18 11.05
C VAL A 350 17.18 25.41 11.89
N ARG A 351 17.55 25.95 13.06
CA ARG A 351 18.25 25.16 14.06
C ARG A 351 17.23 24.19 14.66
N ILE A 352 17.49 22.91 14.56
CA ILE A 352 16.68 21.88 15.23
C ILE A 352 16.97 22.03 16.73
N THR A 353 16.11 22.74 17.45
CA THR A 353 16.23 23.00 18.89
C THR A 353 15.52 21.95 19.74
N SER A 354 14.75 21.07 19.12
CA SER A 354 14.12 19.93 19.78
C SER A 354 14.50 18.65 19.04
N ARG A 355 15.21 17.73 19.70
CA ARG A 355 15.12 16.31 19.35
C ARG A 355 13.68 15.92 19.60
N GLY A 356 12.95 15.53 18.54
CA GLY A 356 11.69 14.83 18.73
C GLY A 356 12.01 13.62 19.62
N LEU A 357 11.41 13.53 20.78
CA LEU A 357 11.52 12.37 21.66
C LEU A 357 10.99 11.17 20.84
N ILE A 358 11.85 10.19 20.62
CA ILE A 358 11.44 8.86 20.17
C ILE A 358 10.62 8.33 21.35
N LYS A 359 9.35 8.00 21.11
CA LYS A 359 8.45 7.48 22.14
C LYS A 359 9.09 6.24 22.78
N GLY A 360 9.60 6.39 24.03
CA GLY A 360 10.30 5.34 24.77
C GLY A 360 11.73 5.66 25.21
N GLU A 361 12.26 6.85 24.93
CA GLU A 361 13.45 7.36 25.63
C GLU A 361 12.99 8.21 26.82
N ASP A 362 13.31 7.76 28.03
CA ASP A 362 13.20 8.55 29.25
C ASP A 362 14.13 9.78 29.17
N GLU A 363 13.68 10.93 29.66
CA GLU A 363 14.52 12.12 29.79
C GLU A 363 15.81 11.77 30.57
N PRO A 364 16.98 12.22 30.10
CA PRO A 364 18.19 12.06 30.93
C PRO A 364 18.08 12.98 32.12
N ASP A 365 17.98 12.39 33.31
CA ASP A 365 18.15 13.09 34.58
C ASP A 365 19.52 13.80 34.63
N ASP A 366 19.54 15.03 35.13
CA ASP A 366 20.76 15.79 35.44
C ASP A 366 21.72 14.96 36.34
N PRO A 367 23.01 15.02 36.11
CA PRO A 367 23.95 14.20 36.85
C PRO A 367 24.09 14.69 38.30
N GLU A 368 23.60 13.91 39.27
CA GLU A 368 24.08 14.00 40.67
C GLU A 368 25.49 13.40 40.78
N PRO A 369 26.36 13.96 41.62
CA PRO A 369 27.75 13.56 41.71
C PRO A 369 27.91 12.19 42.39
N GLU A 370 28.75 11.36 41.79
CA GLU A 370 29.09 10.01 42.21
C GLU A 370 29.62 9.92 43.65
N PRO A 371 29.36 8.79 44.33
CA PRO A 371 30.32 8.19 45.22
C PRO A 371 30.89 6.89 44.63
N ASP A 372 32.17 6.93 44.56
CA ASP A 372 33.10 5.89 44.17
C ASP A 372 32.88 4.57 44.94
N THR A 373 32.41 3.51 44.28
CA THR A 373 32.64 2.13 44.70
C THR A 373 32.71 1.21 43.49
N ALA A 374 33.92 0.82 43.17
CA ALA A 374 34.22 -0.17 42.14
C ALA A 374 33.49 -1.50 42.39
N LYS A 375 32.51 -1.83 41.55
CA LYS A 375 32.01 -3.20 41.36
C LYS A 375 32.85 -3.89 40.29
N PRO A 376 33.26 -5.16 40.50
CA PRO A 376 34.04 -5.87 39.51
C PRO A 376 33.22 -6.06 38.22
N ALA A 377 33.85 -5.75 37.09
CA ALA A 377 33.29 -5.87 35.75
C ALA A 377 32.73 -7.29 35.49
N ALA A 378 31.44 -7.36 35.25
CA ALA A 378 30.83 -8.58 34.71
C ALA A 378 31.45 -8.82 33.32
N THR A 379 32.06 -9.98 33.11
CA THR A 379 32.59 -10.39 31.81
C THR A 379 31.46 -10.42 30.80
N ALA A 380 31.50 -9.50 29.83
CA ALA A 380 30.52 -9.37 28.77
C ALA A 380 30.47 -10.67 27.94
N ARG A 381 29.25 -11.07 27.51
CA ARG A 381 29.09 -12.10 26.50
C ARG A 381 29.96 -11.79 25.27
N PRO A 382 30.57 -12.78 24.62
CA PRO A 382 31.26 -12.55 23.38
C PRO A 382 30.25 -12.09 22.34
N VAL A 383 30.38 -10.86 21.85
CA VAL A 383 29.38 -10.14 21.03
C VAL A 383 29.53 -10.43 19.55
N ALA A 384 30.67 -10.93 19.07
CA ALA A 384 30.96 -10.97 17.64
C ALA A 384 31.45 -12.36 17.22
N GLY A 385 30.54 -13.18 16.75
CA GLY A 385 30.87 -14.45 16.11
C GLY A 385 29.92 -14.75 14.97
N TRP A 386 30.42 -15.43 13.96
CA TRP A 386 29.57 -16.07 12.97
C TRP A 386 28.99 -17.35 13.55
N ASN A 387 27.76 -17.66 13.20
CA ASN A 387 27.10 -18.90 13.57
C ASN A 387 26.66 -19.64 12.31
N ILE A 388 26.85 -20.94 12.28
CA ILE A 388 26.21 -21.84 11.33
C ILE A 388 25.18 -22.64 12.13
N GLU A 389 23.97 -22.74 11.60
CA GLU A 389 22.89 -23.44 12.27
C GLU A 389 22.13 -24.37 11.34
N GLY A 390 21.74 -25.53 11.85
CA GLY A 390 20.88 -26.48 11.18
C GLY A 390 19.74 -26.88 12.10
N ALA A 391 18.55 -27.01 11.56
CA ALA A 391 17.40 -27.50 12.30
C ALA A 391 16.55 -28.44 11.46
N PHE A 392 15.93 -29.40 12.14
CA PHE A 392 15.02 -30.38 11.56
C PHE A 392 13.78 -30.49 12.45
N GLY A 393 12.62 -30.67 11.82
CA GLY A 393 11.36 -30.79 12.54
C GLY A 393 10.19 -31.02 11.61
N PHE A 394 9.04 -30.51 12.03
CA PHE A 394 7.78 -30.73 11.33
C PHE A 394 7.05 -29.41 11.11
N MET A 395 6.23 -29.39 10.04
CA MET A 395 5.37 -28.29 9.68
C MET A 395 3.94 -28.77 9.43
N GLY A 396 2.96 -28.12 10.02
CA GLY A 396 1.54 -28.37 9.78
C GLY A 396 1.12 -27.84 8.40
N ARG A 397 -0.08 -28.23 7.99
CA ARG A 397 -0.72 -27.73 6.76
C ARG A 397 -1.67 -26.59 7.08
N VAL A 398 -1.79 -25.66 6.13
CA VAL A 398 -2.82 -24.63 6.12
C VAL A 398 -3.83 -24.98 5.04
N GLU A 399 -5.11 -24.99 5.38
CA GLU A 399 -6.17 -25.11 4.38
C GLU A 399 -6.37 -23.76 3.69
N ASP A 400 -5.95 -23.65 2.46
CA ASP A 400 -6.08 -22.47 1.60
C ASP A 400 -7.15 -22.65 0.50
N GLY A 401 -7.32 -21.64 -0.34
CA GLY A 401 -8.22 -21.69 -1.49
C GLY A 401 -7.82 -22.77 -2.48
N PHE A 402 -6.52 -22.91 -2.72
CA PHE A 402 -5.95 -23.91 -3.62
C PHE A 402 -6.28 -25.35 -3.19
N THR A 403 -6.08 -25.68 -1.92
CA THR A 403 -6.39 -27.00 -1.37
C THR A 403 -7.89 -27.33 -1.49
N ARG A 404 -8.77 -26.36 -1.23
CA ARG A 404 -10.22 -26.52 -1.44
C ARG A 404 -10.58 -26.72 -2.91
N ASN A 405 -9.92 -26.00 -3.83
CA ASN A 405 -10.13 -26.18 -5.27
C ASN A 405 -9.72 -27.58 -5.73
N LEU A 406 -8.56 -28.07 -5.28
CA LEU A 406 -8.13 -29.44 -5.55
C LEU A 406 -9.19 -30.46 -5.15
N GLN A 407 -9.75 -30.34 -3.96
CA GLN A 407 -10.83 -31.22 -3.49
C GLN A 407 -12.09 -31.12 -4.35
N THR A 408 -12.44 -29.89 -4.80
CA THR A 408 -13.58 -29.67 -5.70
C THR A 408 -13.36 -30.34 -7.06
N PHE A 409 -12.11 -30.38 -7.55
CA PHE A 409 -11.75 -31.09 -8.78
C PHE A 409 -11.57 -32.62 -8.56
N GLY A 410 -11.85 -33.13 -7.36
CA GLY A 410 -11.79 -34.55 -7.04
C GLY A 410 -10.41 -35.08 -6.70
N TYR A 411 -9.41 -34.20 -6.51
CA TYR A 411 -8.11 -34.60 -6.01
C TYR A 411 -8.16 -34.89 -4.52
N THR A 412 -7.53 -35.98 -4.10
CA THR A 412 -7.34 -36.35 -2.71
C THR A 412 -5.85 -36.39 -2.37
N PRO A 413 -5.43 -35.97 -1.17
CA PRO A 413 -4.03 -36.07 -0.79
C PRO A 413 -3.59 -37.55 -0.83
N LYS A 414 -2.47 -37.84 -1.48
CA LYS A 414 -1.89 -39.15 -1.50
C LYS A 414 -1.42 -39.46 -0.08
N ARG A 415 -2.11 -40.37 0.59
CA ARG A 415 -1.74 -40.82 1.93
C ARG A 415 -0.43 -41.57 1.85
N SER A 416 0.69 -40.90 2.07
CA SER A 416 1.93 -41.53 2.47
C SER A 416 1.88 -41.71 4.00
N PHE A 417 1.91 -42.96 4.45
CA PHE A 417 2.13 -43.39 5.80
C PHE A 417 1.90 -42.34 6.90
N VAL A 418 0.74 -42.41 7.58
CA VAL A 418 0.34 -41.61 8.72
C VAL A 418 0.09 -40.12 8.39
N GLU A 419 -0.94 -39.52 8.98
CA GLU A 419 -1.22 -38.09 9.05
C GLU A 419 -0.12 -37.30 9.80
N LEU A 420 1.16 -37.55 9.41
CA LEU A 420 2.30 -36.84 9.97
C LEU A 420 2.41 -35.44 9.35
N PRO A 421 2.73 -34.45 10.17
CA PRO A 421 3.11 -33.15 9.67
C PRO A 421 4.29 -33.27 8.70
N ARG A 422 4.38 -32.39 7.71
CA ARG A 422 5.45 -32.37 6.70
C ARG A 422 6.82 -32.23 7.38
N ALA A 423 7.84 -32.90 6.89
CA ALA A 423 9.20 -32.70 7.35
C ALA A 423 9.69 -31.31 6.96
N ARG A 424 10.28 -30.59 7.90
CA ARG A 424 10.89 -29.27 7.69
C ARG A 424 12.37 -29.33 8.06
N ALA A 425 13.23 -28.92 7.12
CA ALA A 425 14.66 -28.75 7.37
C ALA A 425 15.05 -27.29 7.11
N SER A 426 15.99 -26.77 7.89
CA SER A 426 16.55 -25.44 7.65
C SER A 426 18.05 -25.42 7.89
N LEU A 427 18.76 -24.63 7.08
CA LEU A 427 20.17 -24.29 7.21
C LEU A 427 20.32 -22.79 7.25
N GLY A 428 21.14 -22.26 8.14
CA GLY A 428 21.32 -20.84 8.28
C GLY A 428 22.73 -20.43 8.68
N VAL A 429 23.05 -19.19 8.36
CA VAL A 429 24.26 -18.49 8.82
C VAL A 429 23.83 -17.19 9.43
N SER A 430 24.32 -16.87 10.64
CA SER A 430 24.00 -15.62 11.33
C SER A 430 25.23 -14.98 11.95
N LYS A 431 25.15 -13.66 12.14
CA LYS A 431 26.17 -12.86 12.84
C LYS A 431 25.53 -12.12 13.99
N GLY A 432 26.12 -12.24 15.19
CA GLY A 432 25.77 -11.42 16.34
C GLY A 432 26.34 -10.01 16.17
N PHE A 433 25.53 -8.98 16.38
CA PHE A 433 25.94 -7.57 16.37
C PHE A 433 25.95 -6.97 17.77
N LEU A 434 25.02 -7.42 18.62
CA LEU A 434 24.90 -7.04 20.03
C LEU A 434 24.72 -8.31 20.87
N PRO A 435 24.90 -8.27 22.18
CA PRO A 435 24.73 -9.44 23.05
C PRO A 435 23.39 -10.18 22.90
N HIS A 436 22.38 -9.45 22.45
CA HIS A 436 20.99 -9.96 22.34
C HIS A 436 20.44 -9.91 20.92
N LEU A 437 21.23 -9.48 19.92
CA LEU A 437 20.76 -9.28 18.54
C LEU A 437 21.67 -10.01 17.55
N ALA A 438 21.06 -10.83 16.69
CA ALA A 438 21.71 -11.45 15.56
C ALA A 438 20.88 -11.27 14.28
N VAL A 439 21.59 -11.17 13.15
CA VAL A 439 21.00 -11.13 11.81
C VAL A 439 21.58 -12.27 11.00
N GLY A 440 20.78 -12.94 10.19
CA GLY A 440 21.24 -14.08 9.42
C GLY A 440 20.45 -14.34 8.13
N LEU A 441 20.95 -15.32 7.38
CA LEU A 441 20.31 -15.88 6.20
C LEU A 441 19.92 -17.32 6.52
N GLN A 442 18.76 -17.77 6.04
CA GLN A 442 18.25 -19.11 6.23
C GLN A 442 17.66 -19.65 4.93
N LEU A 443 17.99 -20.90 4.62
CA LEU A 443 17.32 -21.70 3.61
C LEU A 443 16.43 -22.73 4.31
N THR A 444 15.24 -22.96 3.80
CA THR A 444 14.29 -23.90 4.41
C THR A 444 13.51 -24.67 3.35
N THR A 445 13.19 -25.92 3.66
CA THR A 445 12.19 -26.70 2.92
C THR A 445 10.81 -26.36 3.49
N LEU A 446 9.83 -26.06 2.63
CA LEU A 446 8.50 -25.63 3.04
C LEU A 446 7.45 -26.70 2.77
N ALA A 447 7.43 -27.34 1.61
CA ALA A 447 6.40 -28.29 1.25
C ALA A 447 6.92 -29.41 0.37
N GLY A 448 6.25 -30.54 0.45
CA GLY A 448 6.21 -31.63 -0.51
C GLY A 448 4.82 -32.23 -0.40
N ASP A 449 3.88 -31.79 -1.21
CA ASP A 449 2.51 -32.32 -1.25
C ASP A 449 2.25 -33.05 -2.55
N GLU A 450 1.63 -34.22 -2.47
CA GLU A 450 1.17 -34.97 -3.62
C GLU A 450 -0.32 -35.29 -3.46
N TYR A 451 -1.07 -35.00 -4.51
CA TYR A 451 -2.51 -35.24 -4.60
C TYR A 451 -2.78 -36.16 -5.77
N VAL A 452 -3.75 -37.05 -5.64
CA VAL A 452 -4.12 -38.02 -6.68
C VAL A 452 -5.60 -37.96 -6.97
N ARG A 453 -5.94 -38.19 -8.24
CA ARG A 453 -7.31 -38.28 -8.71
C ARG A 453 -7.41 -39.37 -9.77
N SER A 454 -8.43 -40.22 -9.66
CA SER A 454 -8.75 -41.21 -10.69
C SER A 454 -10.09 -40.83 -11.32
N VAL A 455 -10.10 -40.58 -12.64
CA VAL A 455 -11.30 -40.23 -13.39
C VAL A 455 -11.39 -41.13 -14.62
N GLY A 456 -12.35 -42.03 -14.64
CA GLY A 456 -12.55 -42.95 -15.75
C GLY A 456 -11.34 -43.90 -15.96
N GLN A 457 -10.59 -43.66 -17.04
CA GLN A 457 -9.42 -44.44 -17.41
C GLN A 457 -8.11 -43.63 -17.30
N SER A 458 -8.11 -42.58 -16.50
CA SER A 458 -6.94 -41.75 -16.25
C SER A 458 -6.69 -41.63 -14.76
N ASP A 459 -5.41 -41.76 -14.37
CA ASP A 459 -4.90 -41.52 -13.05
C ASP A 459 -4.02 -40.26 -13.10
N ASP A 460 -4.49 -39.19 -12.41
CA ASP A 460 -3.76 -37.94 -12.34
C ASP A 460 -3.05 -37.84 -11.01
N SER A 461 -1.79 -37.40 -11.03
CA SER A 461 -1.07 -37.03 -9.83
C SER A 461 -0.55 -35.60 -9.94
N TYR A 462 -0.83 -34.78 -8.93
CA TYR A 462 -0.34 -33.42 -8.80
C TYR A 462 0.61 -33.32 -7.62
N ARG A 463 1.84 -32.84 -7.89
CA ARG A 463 2.88 -32.65 -6.88
C ARG A 463 3.25 -31.19 -6.77
N PHE A 464 3.45 -30.71 -5.54
CA PHE A 464 3.94 -29.38 -5.25
C PHE A 464 5.07 -29.44 -4.22
N ASP A 465 6.26 -28.94 -4.60
CA ASP A 465 7.43 -28.79 -3.73
C ASP A 465 7.76 -27.30 -3.58
N ALA A 466 8.16 -26.85 -2.39
CA ALA A 466 8.55 -25.47 -2.17
C ALA A 466 9.78 -25.34 -1.26
N TYR A 467 10.59 -24.35 -1.58
CA TYR A 467 11.82 -24.00 -0.86
C TYR A 467 11.83 -22.49 -0.57
N GLY A 468 12.28 -22.10 0.62
CA GLY A 468 12.35 -20.73 1.03
C GLY A 468 13.78 -20.27 1.31
N ALA A 469 14.06 -19.01 1.01
CA ALA A 469 15.27 -18.32 1.40
C ALA A 469 14.90 -16.98 2.04
N ASN A 470 15.36 -16.73 3.26
CA ASN A 470 15.01 -15.50 4.00
C ASN A 470 16.16 -14.92 4.79
N VAL A 471 16.13 -13.61 4.94
CA VAL A 471 16.90 -12.89 5.96
C VAL A 471 16.09 -12.89 7.24
N PHE A 472 16.74 -13.11 8.37
CA PHE A 472 16.06 -13.06 9.67
C PHE A 472 16.80 -12.18 10.68
N VAL A 473 16.05 -11.66 11.62
CA VAL A 473 16.51 -10.96 12.82
C VAL A 473 16.11 -11.79 14.03
N ARG A 474 17.05 -12.04 14.93
CA ARG A 474 16.82 -12.78 16.17
C ARG A 474 17.18 -11.92 17.37
N VAL A 475 16.26 -11.84 18.31
CA VAL A 475 16.46 -11.20 19.61
C VAL A 475 16.40 -12.26 20.69
N SER A 476 17.36 -12.26 21.61
CA SER A 476 17.45 -13.24 22.70
C SER A 476 17.60 -12.58 24.06
N THR A 477 17.07 -13.22 25.09
CA THR A 477 17.26 -12.82 26.49
C THR A 477 17.68 -14.01 27.34
N GLU A 478 18.56 -13.80 28.29
CA GLU A 478 19.02 -14.84 29.20
C GLU A 478 17.97 -15.12 30.27
N LEU A 479 17.53 -16.38 30.37
CA LEU A 479 16.60 -16.83 31.40
C LEU A 479 17.33 -17.35 32.66
N ALA A 480 18.42 -18.09 32.48
CA ALA A 480 19.17 -18.68 33.58
C ALA A 480 20.62 -19.00 33.18
N GLY A 481 21.52 -18.95 34.13
CA GLY A 481 22.94 -19.21 33.94
C GLY A 481 23.72 -17.90 33.85
N ARG A 482 24.92 -17.86 34.42
CA ARG A 482 25.84 -16.75 34.26
C ARG A 482 26.90 -17.12 33.24
N ALA A 483 27.22 -16.21 32.33
CA ALA A 483 28.30 -16.32 31.35
C ALA A 483 29.70 -16.46 31.95
N GLN A 484 29.80 -16.67 33.26
CA GLN A 484 31.07 -16.94 33.97
C GLN A 484 31.28 -18.42 34.07
N SER A 485 32.35 -18.90 33.43
CA SER A 485 32.87 -20.26 33.46
C SER A 485 31.98 -21.34 32.79
N ASN A 486 32.48 -22.02 31.83
CA ASN A 486 32.16 -23.33 31.24
C ASN A 486 30.81 -24.03 31.61
N ARG A 487 29.82 -23.28 32.16
CA ARG A 487 28.48 -23.77 32.48
C ARG A 487 27.51 -23.40 31.36
N PRO A 488 26.60 -24.30 30.98
CA PRO A 488 25.56 -24.00 29.99
C PRO A 488 24.65 -22.88 30.53
N TRP A 489 24.22 -21.98 29.64
CA TRP A 489 23.20 -20.97 29.94
C TRP A 489 21.97 -21.19 29.06
N LEU A 490 20.82 -20.75 29.57
CA LEU A 490 19.51 -20.89 28.93
C LEU A 490 19.03 -19.53 28.43
N ASP A 491 18.72 -19.44 27.15
CA ASP A 491 18.17 -18.28 26.48
C ASP A 491 16.74 -18.53 26.01
N LEU A 492 15.91 -17.49 26.11
CA LEU A 492 14.68 -17.37 25.34
C LEU A 492 14.96 -16.46 24.14
N TYR A 493 14.45 -16.81 22.96
CA TYR A 493 14.60 -15.95 21.79
C TYR A 493 13.36 -15.89 20.94
N GLY A 494 13.20 -14.74 20.24
CA GLY A 494 12.27 -14.55 19.14
C GLY A 494 13.02 -14.29 17.85
N GLN A 495 12.49 -14.76 16.73
CA GLN A 495 13.05 -14.58 15.40
C GLN A 495 11.93 -14.19 14.43
N VAL A 496 12.21 -13.22 13.59
CA VAL A 496 11.35 -12.85 12.45
C VAL A 496 12.20 -12.79 11.20
N GLY A 497 11.64 -13.17 10.06
CA GLY A 497 12.36 -13.18 8.79
C GLY A 497 11.44 -12.93 7.60
N ALA A 498 12.04 -12.39 6.54
CA ALA A 498 11.38 -12.15 5.27
C ALA A 498 12.30 -12.55 4.11
N GLY A 499 11.71 -13.06 3.04
CA GLY A 499 12.46 -13.55 1.90
C GLY A 499 11.59 -14.00 0.74
N MET A 500 12.09 -14.98 0.02
CA MET A 500 11.47 -15.51 -1.21
C MET A 500 11.19 -17.00 -1.07
N THR A 501 10.14 -17.43 -1.75
CA THR A 501 9.78 -18.84 -1.93
C THR A 501 9.91 -19.19 -3.40
N LEU A 502 10.44 -20.37 -3.67
CA LEU A 502 10.48 -20.99 -5.00
C LEU A 502 9.62 -22.25 -4.94
N GLY A 503 8.50 -22.26 -5.67
CA GLY A 503 7.56 -23.35 -5.77
C GLY A 503 7.70 -24.09 -7.09
N PHE A 504 7.63 -25.42 -7.06
CA PHE A 504 7.64 -26.29 -8.22
C PHE A 504 6.36 -27.12 -8.22
N SER A 505 5.56 -27.00 -9.26
CA SER A 505 4.36 -27.80 -9.44
C SER A 505 4.51 -28.76 -10.62
N GLY A 506 4.05 -29.98 -10.47
CA GLY A 506 4.07 -31.01 -11.51
C GLY A 506 2.72 -31.73 -11.58
N LEU A 507 2.13 -31.79 -12.77
CA LEU A 507 0.93 -32.56 -13.06
C LEU A 507 1.32 -33.72 -13.98
N THR A 508 1.01 -34.94 -13.55
CA THR A 508 1.17 -36.13 -14.36
C THR A 508 -0.18 -36.78 -14.58
N THR A 509 -0.58 -36.93 -15.85
CA THR A 509 -1.80 -37.62 -16.25
C THR A 509 -1.39 -38.93 -16.92
N ALA A 510 -1.78 -40.07 -16.36
CA ALA A 510 -1.46 -41.40 -16.90
C ALA A 510 -2.74 -42.07 -17.42
N SER A 511 -2.75 -42.45 -18.71
CA SER A 511 -3.86 -43.21 -19.29
C SER A 511 -3.69 -44.70 -18.94
N THR A 512 -4.73 -45.26 -18.31
CA THR A 512 -4.74 -46.70 -17.95
C THR A 512 -4.96 -47.64 -19.14
N GLN A 513 -5.37 -47.07 -20.32
CA GLN A 513 -5.63 -47.88 -21.52
C GLN A 513 -4.39 -48.16 -22.37
N ASN A 514 -3.50 -47.17 -22.54
CA ASN A 514 -2.36 -47.28 -23.45
C ASN A 514 -1.00 -47.06 -22.79
N GLY A 515 -0.97 -46.85 -21.47
CA GLY A 515 0.27 -46.65 -20.71
C GLY A 515 1.03 -45.37 -21.06
N GLN A 516 0.41 -44.43 -21.77
CA GLN A 516 1.00 -43.13 -22.05
C GLN A 516 0.78 -42.19 -20.85
N SER A 517 1.83 -41.49 -20.46
CA SER A 517 1.78 -40.44 -19.43
C SER A 517 2.19 -39.11 -20.04
N GLU A 518 1.40 -38.07 -19.77
CA GLU A 518 1.72 -36.69 -20.06
C GLU A 518 2.15 -36.01 -18.77
N HIS A 519 3.24 -35.26 -18.84
CA HIS A 519 3.79 -34.55 -17.69
C HIS A 519 3.94 -33.08 -18.01
N SER A 520 3.42 -32.23 -17.11
CA SER A 520 3.52 -30.77 -17.18
C SER A 520 4.12 -30.24 -15.90
N GLU A 521 5.09 -29.35 -16.00
CA GLU A 521 5.76 -28.70 -14.87
C GLU A 521 5.63 -27.19 -14.95
N ASP A 522 5.53 -26.53 -13.80
CA ASP A 522 5.58 -25.08 -13.69
C ASP A 522 6.39 -24.67 -12.47
N THR A 523 6.99 -23.48 -12.53
CA THR A 523 7.80 -22.92 -11.46
C THR A 523 7.32 -21.52 -11.15
N ASP A 524 7.13 -21.22 -9.87
CA ASP A 524 6.70 -19.90 -9.44
C ASP A 524 7.56 -19.36 -8.29
N VAL A 525 7.62 -18.04 -8.21
CA VAL A 525 8.32 -17.31 -7.16
C VAL A 525 7.30 -16.58 -6.31
N GLY A 526 7.31 -16.87 -5.02
CA GLY A 526 6.51 -16.21 -4.00
C GLY A 526 7.37 -15.46 -2.99
N TYR A 527 6.73 -14.94 -1.97
CA TYR A 527 7.43 -14.37 -0.82
C TYR A 527 7.31 -15.28 0.40
N LEU A 528 8.28 -15.17 1.32
CA LEU A 528 8.32 -15.90 2.58
C LEU A 528 8.36 -14.92 3.73
N LEU A 529 7.40 -15.02 4.63
CA LEU A 529 7.45 -14.39 5.94
C LEU A 529 7.48 -15.46 7.00
N ASN A 530 8.38 -15.37 7.97
CA ASN A 530 8.41 -16.31 9.07
C ASN A 530 8.55 -15.63 10.42
N GLY A 531 7.96 -16.26 11.44
CA GLY A 531 8.13 -15.89 12.84
C GLY A 531 8.34 -17.14 13.68
N ALA A 532 9.29 -17.11 14.60
CA ALA A 532 9.53 -18.21 15.52
C ALA A 532 9.92 -17.69 16.91
N ALA A 533 9.56 -18.46 17.92
CA ALA A 533 10.05 -18.31 19.28
C ALA A 533 10.63 -19.62 19.78
N GLY A 534 11.66 -19.55 20.61
CA GLY A 534 12.32 -20.77 21.06
C GLY A 534 13.17 -20.57 22.30
N VAL A 535 13.62 -21.70 22.80
CA VAL A 535 14.59 -21.80 23.90
C VAL A 535 15.89 -22.38 23.39
N ALA A 536 17.00 -21.89 23.90
CA ALA A 536 18.32 -22.32 23.50
C ALA A 536 19.19 -22.58 24.72
N VAL A 537 19.88 -23.72 24.71
CA VAL A 537 20.89 -24.07 25.71
C VAL A 537 22.25 -23.98 25.05
N THR A 538 23.08 -23.05 25.53
CA THR A 538 24.40 -22.79 24.96
C THR A 538 25.49 -23.27 25.89
N ARG A 539 26.43 -24.03 25.33
CA ARG A 539 27.73 -24.36 25.88
C ARG A 539 28.75 -24.22 24.77
N LEU A 540 29.43 -23.09 24.76
CA LEU A 540 30.34 -22.76 23.66
C LEU A 540 31.25 -23.89 23.24
N PRO A 541 31.46 -24.14 21.94
CA PRO A 541 30.91 -23.35 20.79
C PRO A 541 29.51 -23.80 20.32
N PHE A 542 28.85 -24.71 21.04
CA PHE A 542 27.59 -25.33 20.62
C PHE A 542 26.38 -24.73 21.34
N THR A 543 25.30 -24.61 20.62
CA THR A 543 23.96 -24.26 21.13
C THR A 543 22.96 -25.26 20.57
N ILE A 544 22.20 -25.93 21.45
CA ILE A 544 21.04 -26.72 21.07
C ILE A 544 19.81 -25.83 21.27
N PHE A 545 18.90 -25.80 20.31
CA PHE A 545 17.70 -25.00 20.42
C PHE A 545 16.45 -25.77 19.98
N LEU A 546 15.33 -25.43 20.61
CA LEU A 546 14.00 -25.88 20.26
C LEU A 546 13.16 -24.64 19.94
N GLN A 547 12.47 -24.63 18.80
CA GLN A 547 11.64 -23.50 18.38
C GLN A 547 10.30 -23.96 17.82
N ALA A 548 9.29 -23.12 18.05
CA ALA A 548 8.00 -23.18 17.38
C ALA A 548 7.77 -21.90 16.61
N GLY A 549 7.11 -21.96 15.46
CA GLY A 549 6.93 -20.81 14.60
C GLY A 549 5.83 -21.01 13.58
N TRP A 550 5.71 -20.00 12.73
CA TRP A 550 4.80 -19.99 11.59
C TRP A 550 5.53 -19.44 10.37
N ASP A 551 5.35 -20.15 9.24
CA ASP A 551 5.81 -19.70 7.93
C ASP A 551 4.57 -19.31 7.10
N TYR A 552 4.63 -18.18 6.40
CA TYR A 552 3.66 -17.75 5.40
C TYR A 552 4.38 -17.63 4.06
N ALA A 553 4.04 -18.48 3.12
CA ALA A 553 4.80 -18.70 1.88
C ALA A 553 3.88 -18.90 0.67
N PRO A 554 3.07 -17.87 0.30
CA PRO A 554 2.16 -17.96 -0.83
C PRO A 554 2.92 -17.93 -2.15
N THR A 555 2.47 -18.76 -3.09
CA THR A 555 2.84 -18.75 -4.51
C THR A 555 1.59 -18.55 -5.36
N ALA A 556 1.65 -17.65 -6.34
CA ALA A 556 0.49 -17.21 -7.11
C ALA A 556 0.23 -18.04 -8.37
N LYS A 557 1.27 -18.63 -8.95
CA LYS A 557 1.19 -19.43 -10.15
C LYS A 557 1.41 -20.90 -9.83
N ASN A 558 0.52 -21.72 -10.30
CA ASN A 558 0.63 -23.18 -10.28
C ASN A 558 -0.26 -23.74 -11.39
N LEU A 559 -0.07 -24.99 -11.77
CA LEU A 559 -0.76 -25.62 -12.90
C LEU A 559 -2.29 -25.71 -12.77
N LEU A 560 -2.82 -25.53 -11.57
CA LEU A 560 -4.27 -25.65 -11.29
C LEU A 560 -4.93 -24.32 -10.92
N GLY A 561 -4.15 -23.23 -10.88
CA GLY A 561 -4.64 -21.90 -10.51
C GLY A 561 -4.85 -21.72 -9.00
N ASP A 562 -5.06 -20.46 -8.59
CA ASP A 562 -5.20 -20.00 -7.22
C ASP A 562 -3.87 -19.93 -6.42
N VAL A 563 -3.89 -19.21 -5.30
CA VAL A 563 -2.72 -19.01 -4.43
C VAL A 563 -2.59 -20.20 -3.48
N HIS A 564 -1.45 -20.84 -3.51
CA HIS A 564 -1.10 -21.90 -2.57
C HIS A 564 -0.13 -21.40 -1.50
N ASP A 565 -0.51 -21.50 -0.22
CA ASP A 565 0.38 -21.21 0.91
C ASP A 565 1.13 -22.49 1.32
N SER A 566 2.40 -22.54 0.93
CA SER A 566 3.31 -23.66 1.27
C SER A 566 3.79 -23.62 2.72
N GLY A 567 3.45 -22.58 3.48
CA GLY A 567 3.80 -22.39 4.88
C GLY A 567 2.92 -23.16 5.85
N GLY A 568 2.96 -22.75 7.13
CA GLY A 568 2.16 -23.29 8.22
C GLY A 568 2.88 -23.26 9.57
N PRO A 569 2.18 -23.73 10.63
CA PRO A 569 2.79 -23.86 11.96
C PRO A 569 3.91 -24.89 11.94
N SER A 570 5.03 -24.61 12.61
CA SER A 570 6.20 -25.46 12.60
C SER A 570 6.83 -25.63 13.97
N GLY A 571 7.47 -26.79 14.18
CA GLY A 571 8.31 -27.06 15.35
C GLY A 571 9.63 -27.67 14.91
N GLN A 572 10.76 -27.18 15.41
CA GLN A 572 12.09 -27.63 15.02
C GLN A 572 13.02 -27.77 16.21
N LEU A 573 13.86 -28.79 16.16
CA LEU A 573 15.04 -28.95 17.00
C LEU A 573 16.29 -28.68 16.17
N GLY A 574 17.19 -27.87 16.68
CA GLY A 574 18.39 -27.47 15.93
C GLY A 574 19.65 -27.39 16.75
N LEU A 575 20.76 -27.35 16.00
CA LEU A 575 22.10 -27.14 16.51
C LEU A 575 22.71 -25.91 15.86
N ARG A 576 23.35 -25.06 16.65
CA ARG A 576 24.11 -23.90 16.21
C ARG A 576 25.55 -24.03 16.65
N LEU A 577 26.48 -23.79 15.74
CA LEU A 577 27.91 -23.75 15.97
C LEU A 577 28.40 -22.31 15.86
N GLN A 578 29.03 -21.79 16.89
CA GLN A 578 29.65 -20.47 16.88
C GLN A 578 31.09 -20.59 16.36
N LEU A 579 31.40 -19.79 15.31
CA LEU A 579 32.71 -19.73 14.66
C LEU A 579 33.41 -18.41 15.03
N GLY A 580 34.65 -18.50 15.53
CA GLY A 580 35.51 -17.37 15.84
C GLY A 580 35.10 -16.63 17.14
N GLN A 581 35.95 -16.69 18.10
CA GLN A 581 36.00 -15.74 19.22
C GLN A 581 36.97 -14.62 18.88
#